data_8d098ccabd57a468f05cc89be8766628
#
_entry.id   8d098ccabd57a468f05cc89be8766628
#
_cell.length_a   1.000
_cell.length_b   1.000
_cell.length_c   1.000
_cell.angle_alpha   90.00
_cell.angle_beta   90.00
_cell.angle_gamma   90.00
#
_symmetry.space_group_name_H-M   'P 1'
#
loop_
_entity.id
_entity.type
_entity.pdbx_description
1 polymer ?
#
loop_
_entity_poly.entity_id
_entity_poly.type
_entity_poly.pdbx_seq_one_letter_code
_entity_poly.pdbx_strand_id
1 'polypeptide(L)'
;MPTVTRTNPLSFLTDQLADLKAKGTHFKLRVLDDEQAPLCTFDGKRVINLASNNYLGFTTHSKLREAALAATRKYGVGSGAVRTIAGTMKIHMELEEKIARFKNVEACVVFQSGFTANAGTVSSFLGKDDFIISDELNH
;
A
#
# COMPACT_ATOMS: atom_id res chain seq x y z
N MET A 1 -48.84 -13.14 -10.41
CA MET A 1 -47.48 -13.71 -10.36
C MET A 1 -46.92 -13.38 -8.99
N PRO A 2 -46.40 -14.35 -8.21
CA PRO A 2 -45.80 -14.02 -6.93
C PRO A 2 -44.55 -13.18 -7.14
N THR A 3 -44.48 -12.02 -6.49
CA THR A 3 -43.30 -11.17 -6.41
C THR A 3 -42.20 -11.91 -5.68
N VAL A 4 -41.18 -12.38 -6.39
CA VAL A 4 -39.98 -12.94 -5.78
C VAL A 4 -39.27 -11.80 -5.05
N THR A 5 -39.42 -11.74 -3.74
CA THR A 5 -38.65 -10.82 -2.89
C THR A 5 -37.20 -11.27 -2.95
N ARG A 6 -36.36 -10.55 -3.68
CA ARG A 6 -34.90 -10.80 -3.66
C ARG A 6 -34.38 -10.51 -2.26
N THR A 7 -34.02 -11.55 -1.54
CA THR A 7 -33.25 -11.40 -0.30
C THR A 7 -31.89 -10.77 -0.62
N ASN A 8 -31.49 -9.77 0.16
CA ASN A 8 -30.15 -9.17 0.01
C ASN A 8 -29.11 -10.23 0.39
N PRO A 9 -28.28 -10.73 -0.56
CA PRO A 9 -27.30 -11.78 -0.27
C PRO A 9 -26.17 -11.30 0.67
N LEU A 10 -26.08 -10.01 0.92
CA LEU A 10 -25.06 -9.38 1.78
C LEU A 10 -25.61 -8.99 3.15
N SER A 11 -26.82 -9.41 3.53
CA SER A 11 -27.42 -9.08 4.84
C SER A 11 -26.54 -9.51 6.02
N PHE A 12 -25.82 -10.63 5.89
CA PHE A 12 -24.89 -11.12 6.91
C PHE A 12 -23.81 -10.09 7.29
N LEU A 13 -23.41 -9.20 6.37
CA LEU A 13 -22.43 -8.14 6.66
C LEU A 13 -22.99 -7.10 7.63
N THR A 14 -24.29 -6.83 7.56
CA THR A 14 -24.95 -5.92 8.49
C THR A 14 -24.94 -6.49 9.90
N ASP A 15 -25.21 -7.80 10.02
CA ASP A 15 -25.21 -8.49 11.31
C ASP A 15 -23.80 -8.54 11.91
N GLN A 16 -22.79 -8.87 11.09
CA GLN A 16 -21.39 -8.86 11.51
C GLN A 16 -20.93 -7.47 11.95
N LEU A 17 -21.32 -6.42 11.24
CA LEU A 17 -20.99 -5.06 11.61
C LEU A 17 -21.65 -4.64 12.93
N ALA A 18 -22.91 -5.06 13.15
CA ALA A 18 -23.60 -4.83 14.41
C ALA A 18 -22.91 -5.54 15.58
N ASP A 19 -22.48 -6.78 15.38
CA ASP A 19 -21.75 -7.57 16.37
C ASP A 19 -20.39 -6.91 16.74
N LEU A 20 -19.61 -6.46 15.74
CA LEU A 20 -18.36 -5.73 15.98
C LEU A 20 -18.59 -4.45 16.79
N LYS A 21 -19.67 -3.71 16.51
CA LYS A 21 -20.03 -2.51 17.26
C LYS A 21 -20.44 -2.84 18.69
N ALA A 22 -21.25 -3.89 18.88
CA ALA A 22 -21.68 -4.34 20.20
C ALA A 22 -20.52 -4.80 21.07
N LYS A 23 -19.52 -5.47 20.47
CA LYS A 23 -18.27 -5.90 21.14
C LYS A 23 -17.26 -4.78 21.38
N GLY A 24 -17.48 -3.57 20.85
CA GLY A 24 -16.52 -2.47 20.93
C GLY A 24 -15.24 -2.68 20.10
N THR A 25 -15.23 -3.68 19.22
CA THR A 25 -14.10 -4.01 18.33
C THR A 25 -14.23 -3.42 16.92
N HIS A 26 -15.29 -2.66 16.69
CA HIS A 26 -15.48 -1.94 15.43
C HIS A 26 -14.41 -0.86 15.27
N PHE A 27 -13.52 -1.03 14.30
CA PHE A 27 -12.45 -0.09 14.03
C PHE A 27 -12.98 1.13 13.27
N LYS A 28 -12.78 2.33 13.85
CA LYS A 28 -13.11 3.60 13.20
C LYS A 28 -11.82 4.19 12.62
N LEU A 29 -11.82 4.41 11.30
CA LEU A 29 -10.71 5.11 10.64
C LEU A 29 -10.62 6.56 11.15
N ARG A 30 -9.39 6.98 11.45
CA ARG A 30 -9.08 8.37 11.75
C ARG A 30 -8.75 9.10 10.43
N VAL A 31 -9.24 10.30 10.28
CA VAL A 31 -9.05 11.09 9.05
C VAL A 31 -7.92 12.08 9.28
N LEU A 32 -6.87 11.98 8.47
CA LEU A 32 -5.80 12.98 8.38
C LEU A 32 -6.28 14.10 7.45
N ASP A 33 -6.40 15.30 8.00
CA ASP A 33 -6.98 16.45 7.28
C ASP A 33 -5.94 17.27 6.51
N ASP A 34 -4.65 17.02 6.78
CA ASP A 34 -3.53 17.75 6.18
C ASP A 34 -2.42 16.78 5.71
N GLU A 35 -1.22 17.26 5.51
CA GLU A 35 -0.09 16.43 5.10
C GLU A 35 0.46 15.58 6.24
N GLN A 36 1.05 14.43 5.92
CA GLN A 36 1.69 13.55 6.90
C GLN A 36 2.97 14.21 7.44
N ALA A 37 2.85 14.81 8.61
CA ALA A 37 3.94 15.52 9.30
C ALA A 37 3.94 15.17 10.80
N PRO A 38 5.03 15.51 11.54
CA PRO A 38 5.09 15.32 13.00
C PRO A 38 3.99 16.07 13.76
N LEU A 39 3.59 17.25 13.27
CA LEU A 39 2.43 18.01 13.71
C LEU A 39 1.41 18.01 12.59
N CYS A 40 0.28 17.39 12.78
CA CYS A 40 -0.79 17.28 11.80
C CYS A 40 -2.18 17.32 12.45
N THR A 41 -3.21 17.33 11.65
CA THR A 41 -4.60 17.43 12.08
C THR A 41 -5.31 16.11 11.81
N PHE A 42 -5.86 15.48 12.85
CA PHE A 42 -6.70 14.30 12.73
C PHE A 42 -8.10 14.60 13.27
N ASP A 43 -9.12 14.33 12.46
CA ASP A 43 -10.54 14.57 12.80
C ASP A 43 -10.75 16.00 13.35
N GLY A 44 -10.16 17.00 12.69
CA GLY A 44 -10.22 18.42 13.06
C GLY A 44 -9.39 18.82 14.29
N LYS A 45 -8.58 17.92 14.86
CA LYS A 45 -7.76 18.22 16.05
C LYS A 45 -6.28 18.18 15.73
N ARG A 46 -5.56 19.23 16.11
CA ARG A 46 -4.11 19.31 16.00
C ARG A 46 -3.46 18.33 16.99
N VAL A 47 -2.57 17.49 16.50
CA VAL A 47 -1.90 16.44 17.31
C VAL A 47 -0.42 16.29 16.94
N ILE A 48 0.36 15.73 17.87
CA ILE A 48 1.68 15.19 17.59
C ILE A 48 1.48 13.75 17.11
N ASN A 49 1.92 13.47 15.89
CA ASN A 49 1.74 12.16 15.26
C ASN A 49 2.96 11.28 15.50
N LEU A 50 2.83 10.31 16.40
CA LEU A 50 3.85 9.31 16.70
C LEU A 50 3.55 7.94 16.07
N ALA A 51 2.46 7.82 15.28
CA ALA A 51 1.99 6.56 14.71
C ALA A 51 2.28 6.42 13.20
N SER A 52 3.01 7.36 12.62
CA SER A 52 3.32 7.35 11.19
C SER A 52 4.52 6.46 10.86
N ASN A 53 4.47 5.77 9.72
CA ASN A 53 5.63 5.09 9.13
C ASN A 53 6.57 6.03 8.37
N ASN A 54 6.30 7.34 8.39
CA ASN A 54 7.12 8.38 7.74
C ASN A 54 8.37 8.70 8.59
N TYR A 55 9.13 7.69 8.99
CA TYR A 55 10.25 7.80 9.93
C TYR A 55 11.31 8.84 9.54
N LEU A 56 11.54 9.03 8.24
CA LEU A 56 12.53 9.98 7.71
C LEU A 56 11.92 11.32 7.26
N GLY A 57 10.61 11.51 7.42
CA GLY A 57 9.92 12.73 7.03
C GLY A 57 9.88 12.98 5.51
N PHE A 58 10.00 11.93 4.70
CA PHE A 58 10.16 12.09 3.25
C PHE A 58 8.86 12.43 2.52
N THR A 59 7.70 12.17 3.09
CA THR A 59 6.42 12.50 2.44
C THR A 59 6.25 13.99 2.14
N THR A 60 6.85 14.85 2.94
CA THR A 60 6.76 16.32 2.79
C THR A 60 8.07 16.98 2.34
N HIS A 61 9.10 16.20 2.05
CA HIS A 61 10.41 16.71 1.68
C HIS A 61 10.39 17.41 0.31
N SER A 62 10.83 18.66 0.22
CA SER A 62 10.73 19.50 -0.97
C SER A 62 11.33 18.86 -2.23
N LYS A 63 12.56 18.35 -2.14
CA LYS A 63 13.23 17.69 -3.28
C LYS A 63 12.46 16.48 -3.80
N LEU A 64 11.79 15.71 -2.93
CA LEU A 64 10.98 14.57 -3.34
C LEU A 64 9.69 15.01 -4.01
N ARG A 65 9.03 16.05 -3.48
CA ARG A 65 7.87 16.66 -4.12
C ARG A 65 8.20 17.19 -5.52
N GLU A 66 9.29 17.93 -5.65
CA GLU A 66 9.76 18.47 -6.94
C GLU A 66 10.07 17.35 -7.94
N ALA A 67 10.77 16.30 -7.52
CA ALA A 67 11.06 15.15 -8.36
C ALA A 67 9.79 14.42 -8.81
N ALA A 68 8.82 14.25 -7.91
CA ALA A 68 7.52 13.63 -8.23
C ALA A 68 6.73 14.48 -9.24
N LEU A 69 6.68 15.80 -9.04
CA LEU A 69 6.02 16.71 -9.99
C LEU A 69 6.69 16.69 -11.37
N ALA A 70 8.02 16.71 -11.42
CA ALA A 70 8.77 16.62 -12.68
C ALA A 70 8.53 15.30 -13.40
N ALA A 71 8.55 14.19 -12.67
CA ALA A 71 8.26 12.87 -13.23
C ALA A 71 6.82 12.78 -13.75
N THR A 72 5.85 13.29 -13.00
CA THR A 72 4.43 13.32 -13.42
C THR A 72 4.25 14.16 -14.69
N ARG A 73 4.88 15.31 -14.78
CA ARG A 73 4.83 16.14 -16.00
C ARG A 73 5.43 15.44 -17.21
N LYS A 74 6.47 14.65 -17.02
CA LYS A 74 7.20 13.96 -18.11
C LYS A 74 6.53 12.66 -18.53
N TYR A 75 6.06 11.87 -17.59
CA TYR A 75 5.60 10.50 -17.82
C TYR A 75 4.09 10.29 -17.65
N GLY A 76 3.38 11.27 -17.09
CA GLY A 76 1.98 11.12 -16.70
C GLY A 76 1.81 10.44 -15.35
N VAL A 77 0.59 10.05 -15.04
CA VAL A 77 0.20 9.39 -13.79
C VAL A 77 0.03 7.89 -14.04
N GLY A 78 1.03 7.11 -13.65
CA GLY A 78 1.05 5.65 -13.82
C GLY A 78 1.52 5.19 -15.20
N SER A 79 1.66 3.88 -15.35
CA SER A 79 2.20 3.23 -16.56
C SER A 79 1.15 2.89 -17.61
N GLY A 80 -0.13 2.94 -17.26
CA GLY A 80 -1.25 2.60 -18.16
C GLY A 80 -1.35 1.12 -18.54
N ALA A 81 -0.39 0.28 -18.13
CA ALA A 81 -0.37 -1.15 -18.43
C ALA A 81 0.44 -1.92 -17.38
N VAL A 82 0.32 -3.25 -17.39
CA VAL A 82 1.15 -4.14 -16.56
C VAL A 82 2.58 -4.22 -17.11
N ARG A 83 3.53 -4.44 -16.20
CA ARG A 83 4.97 -4.46 -16.50
C ARG A 83 5.35 -5.41 -17.65
N THR A 84 4.74 -6.58 -17.70
CA THR A 84 5.06 -7.66 -18.64
C THR A 84 4.52 -7.43 -20.05
N ILE A 85 3.61 -6.48 -20.26
CA ILE A 85 3.01 -6.20 -21.59
C ILE A 85 3.57 -4.90 -22.16
N ALA A 86 3.13 -3.74 -21.63
CA ALA A 86 3.51 -2.43 -22.13
C ALA A 86 3.77 -1.40 -21.02
N GLY A 87 3.78 -1.83 -19.75
CA GLY A 87 3.88 -0.95 -18.58
C GLY A 87 5.28 -0.81 -17.98
N THR A 88 6.32 -1.42 -18.57
CA THR A 88 7.70 -1.21 -18.12
C THR A 88 8.25 0.09 -18.72
N MET A 89 8.31 1.11 -17.88
CA MET A 89 8.82 2.43 -18.26
C MET A 89 10.32 2.53 -17.95
N LYS A 90 11.02 3.41 -18.66
CA LYS A 90 12.45 3.69 -18.40
C LYS A 90 12.71 4.05 -16.93
N ILE A 91 11.84 4.81 -16.30
CA ILE A 91 11.97 5.21 -14.89
C ILE A 91 11.89 4.01 -13.91
N HIS A 92 11.18 2.94 -14.26
CA HIS A 92 11.21 1.70 -13.47
C HIS A 92 12.60 1.06 -13.51
N MET A 93 13.19 0.94 -14.69
CA MET A 93 14.53 0.35 -14.86
C MET A 93 15.60 1.17 -14.14
N GLU A 94 15.53 2.49 -14.25
CA GLU A 94 16.44 3.40 -13.55
C GLU A 94 16.34 3.28 -12.02
N LEU A 95 15.12 3.08 -11.50
CA LEU A 95 14.89 2.87 -10.07
C LEU A 95 15.47 1.53 -9.60
N GLU A 96 15.18 0.45 -10.31
CA GLU A 96 15.66 -0.90 -10.01
C GLU A 96 17.18 -0.94 -9.99
N GLU A 97 17.84 -0.33 -10.99
CA GLU A 97 19.30 -0.23 -11.05
C GLU A 97 19.88 0.58 -9.87
N LYS A 98 19.27 1.71 -9.52
CA LYS A 98 19.70 2.52 -8.38
C LYS A 98 19.56 1.79 -7.05
N ILE A 99 18.47 1.05 -6.86
CA ILE A 99 18.25 0.26 -5.63
C ILE A 99 19.26 -0.90 -5.59
N ALA A 100 19.49 -1.59 -6.69
CA ALA A 100 20.48 -2.68 -6.75
C ALA A 100 21.87 -2.20 -6.35
N ARG A 101 22.31 -1.05 -6.91
CA ARG A 101 23.60 -0.41 -6.52
C ARG A 101 23.61 -0.02 -5.04
N PHE A 102 22.54 0.61 -4.55
CA PHE A 102 22.45 1.04 -3.15
C PHE A 102 22.51 -0.14 -2.18
N LYS A 103 21.88 -1.27 -2.53
CA LYS A 103 21.87 -2.49 -1.74
C LYS A 103 23.08 -3.40 -1.98
N ASN A 104 23.95 -3.06 -2.93
CA ASN A 104 25.09 -3.88 -3.35
C ASN A 104 24.68 -5.31 -3.73
N VAL A 105 23.65 -5.42 -4.57
CA VAL A 105 23.12 -6.68 -5.11
C VAL A 105 23.14 -6.63 -6.64
N GLU A 106 23.09 -7.79 -7.29
CA GLU A 106 23.15 -7.92 -8.74
C GLU A 106 21.96 -7.27 -9.44
N ALA A 107 20.75 -7.48 -8.91
CA ALA A 107 19.53 -6.97 -9.49
C ALA A 107 18.48 -6.64 -8.40
N CYS A 108 17.47 -5.86 -8.80
CA CYS A 108 16.33 -5.51 -7.97
C CYS A 108 15.08 -5.50 -8.83
N VAL A 109 13.96 -5.90 -8.26
CA VAL A 109 12.60 -5.77 -8.84
C VAL A 109 11.75 -4.95 -7.90
N VAL A 110 11.06 -3.95 -8.42
CA VAL A 110 10.15 -3.12 -7.63
C VAL A 110 8.70 -3.55 -7.81
N PHE A 111 7.95 -3.49 -6.73
CA PHE A 111 6.51 -3.77 -6.66
C PHE A 111 5.76 -2.53 -6.17
N GLN A 112 4.45 -2.51 -6.35
CA GLN A 112 3.59 -1.39 -5.92
C GLN A 112 3.49 -1.22 -4.41
N SER A 113 3.72 -2.29 -3.64
CA SER A 113 3.66 -2.28 -2.18
C SER A 113 4.49 -3.42 -1.59
N GLY A 114 4.79 -3.35 -0.28
CA GLY A 114 5.43 -4.45 0.45
C GLY A 114 4.58 -5.73 0.44
N PHE A 115 3.25 -5.59 0.49
CA PHE A 115 2.35 -6.74 0.38
C PHE A 115 2.52 -7.47 -0.96
N THR A 116 2.49 -6.74 -2.08
CA THR A 116 2.68 -7.34 -3.40
C THR A 116 4.10 -7.87 -3.61
N ALA A 117 5.11 -7.24 -2.99
CA ALA A 117 6.48 -7.74 -3.02
C ALA A 117 6.59 -9.10 -2.31
N ASN A 118 6.03 -9.23 -1.10
CA ASN A 118 6.02 -10.50 -0.37
C ASN A 118 5.23 -11.57 -1.11
N ALA A 119 4.00 -11.27 -1.54
CA ALA A 119 3.15 -12.21 -2.27
C ALA A 119 3.81 -12.69 -3.58
N GLY A 120 4.35 -11.76 -4.37
CA GLY A 120 5.01 -12.07 -5.63
C GLY A 120 6.30 -12.86 -5.47
N THR A 121 7.14 -12.48 -4.51
CA THR A 121 8.44 -13.15 -4.27
C THR A 121 8.24 -14.57 -3.75
N VAL A 122 7.46 -14.73 -2.68
CA VAL A 122 7.24 -16.04 -2.05
C VAL A 122 6.61 -17.01 -3.06
N SER A 123 5.56 -16.59 -3.77
CA SER A 123 4.89 -17.45 -4.75
C SER A 123 5.72 -17.78 -5.99
N SER A 124 6.74 -16.96 -6.30
CA SER A 124 7.60 -17.19 -7.46
C SER A 124 8.74 -18.16 -7.19
N PHE A 125 9.23 -18.23 -5.95
CA PHE A 125 10.38 -19.06 -5.58
C PHE A 125 10.01 -20.40 -4.97
N LEU A 126 8.83 -20.53 -4.39
CA LEU A 126 8.43 -21.70 -3.60
C LEU A 126 7.34 -22.50 -4.29
N GLY A 127 7.50 -23.84 -4.26
CA GLY A 127 6.57 -24.82 -4.76
C GLY A 127 5.85 -25.60 -3.65
N LYS A 128 5.12 -26.64 -4.07
CA LYS A 128 4.28 -27.43 -3.17
C LYS A 128 5.03 -28.11 -2.02
N ASP A 129 6.28 -28.48 -2.26
CA ASP A 129 7.07 -29.29 -1.32
C ASP A 129 8.11 -28.45 -0.56
N ASP A 130 8.07 -27.12 -0.71
CA ASP A 130 8.95 -26.21 -0.01
C ASP A 130 8.36 -25.77 1.33
N PHE A 131 9.24 -25.41 2.28
CA PHE A 131 8.85 -24.98 3.61
C PHE A 131 9.21 -23.51 3.80
N ILE A 132 8.32 -22.76 4.48
CA ILE A 132 8.54 -21.39 4.90
C ILE A 132 8.75 -21.37 6.41
N ILE A 133 9.93 -20.96 6.86
CA ILE A 133 10.21 -20.71 8.26
C ILE A 133 10.11 -19.21 8.49
N SER A 134 9.20 -18.80 9.37
CA SER A 134 8.89 -17.40 9.62
C SER A 134 8.73 -17.13 11.10
N ASP A 135 9.09 -15.92 11.53
CA ASP A 135 8.71 -15.42 12.84
C ASP A 135 7.20 -15.17 12.90
N GLU A 136 6.58 -15.32 14.07
CA GLU A 136 5.14 -15.17 14.27
C GLU A 136 4.62 -13.78 13.89
N LEU A 137 5.43 -12.74 14.10
CA LEU A 137 5.03 -11.34 13.88
C LEU A 137 5.46 -10.76 12.52
N ASN A 138 6.00 -11.58 11.62
CA ASN A 138 6.32 -11.11 10.26
C ASN A 138 5.06 -10.70 9.49
N HIS A 139 5.20 -9.65 8.69
CA HIS A 139 4.13 -9.23 7.78
C HIS A 139 3.77 -10.31 6.75
#